data_8327e8f2a4f3b8d106edf9f8693c342d
#
_entry.id   8327e8f2a4f3b8d106edf9f8693c342d
#
_cell.length_a   1.000
_cell.length_b   1.000
_cell.length_c   1.000
_cell.angle_alpha   90.00
_cell.angle_beta   90.00
_cell.angle_gamma   90.00
#
_symmetry.space_group_name_H-M   'P 1'
#
loop_
_entity.id
_entity.type
_entity.pdbx_description
1 polymer ?
#
loop_
_entity_poly.entity_id
_entity_poly.type
_entity_poly.pdbx_seq_one_letter_code
_entity_poly.pdbx_strand_id
1 'polypeptide(L)'
;MKLYFILLSFLFVGVCHAQKVTCINSNEIAVEGDTIIYFDAEQRPITEQAHSDSLETGKYIISIKGTDEITEIHLTYKHPKLETLIGKMFPQIKLTDMSRKSVKMDESDITVICFWNRHCRPCIRELTALNILAEDYPNIRFIALTPDSNGEVKRLMGRLHLKWENITVVPDYRDEFDDTLHIYVYPSNVIIDKNRVIQGATVGGDTRQLLRSLERLSGTFKK
;
A
#
# COMPACT_ATOMS: atom_id res chain seq x y z
N MET A 1 7.50 24.02 26.43
CA MET A 1 7.96 22.93 25.54
C MET A 1 7.65 21.61 26.25
N LYS A 2 6.62 20.88 25.79
CA LYS A 2 6.30 19.56 26.34
C LYS A 2 6.89 18.52 25.40
N LEU A 3 7.72 17.64 25.94
CA LEU A 3 8.28 16.50 25.23
C LEU A 3 7.32 15.33 25.46
N TYR A 4 6.72 14.81 24.38
CA TYR A 4 5.85 13.67 24.46
C TYR A 4 6.58 12.45 23.91
N PHE A 5 6.64 11.37 24.69
CA PHE A 5 7.21 10.09 24.29
C PHE A 5 6.09 9.16 23.85
N ILE A 6 6.18 8.70 22.63
CA ILE A 6 5.24 7.75 22.06
C ILE A 6 5.99 6.47 21.70
N LEU A 7 5.60 5.36 22.34
CA LEU A 7 6.16 4.02 22.10
C LEU A 7 5.48 3.40 20.89
N LEU A 8 6.23 3.01 19.86
CA LEU A 8 5.70 2.50 18.61
C LEU A 8 6.45 1.26 18.08
N SER A 9 5.65 0.25 17.71
CA SER A 9 6.12 -0.84 16.84
C SER A 9 5.91 -0.43 15.37
N PHE A 10 6.99 -0.34 14.57
CA PHE A 10 7.08 0.47 13.36
C PHE A 10 6.83 -0.21 12.02
N LEU A 11 6.10 0.53 11.17
CA LEU A 11 6.34 0.71 9.74
C LEU A 11 6.07 2.18 9.39
N PHE A 12 7.12 2.93 9.03
CA PHE A 12 7.04 4.34 8.70
C PHE A 12 6.81 4.54 7.20
N VAL A 13 5.74 5.21 6.82
CA VAL A 13 5.59 5.87 5.51
C VAL A 13 5.26 7.33 5.80
N GLY A 14 6.26 8.18 5.84
CA GLY A 14 6.10 9.60 6.07
C GLY A 14 6.74 10.41 4.94
N VAL A 15 5.97 11.29 4.33
CA VAL A 15 6.50 12.45 3.61
C VAL A 15 6.77 13.51 4.66
N CYS A 16 8.03 13.69 5.02
CA CYS A 16 8.47 14.68 6.00
C CYS A 16 8.64 16.03 5.30
N HIS A 17 7.78 17.01 5.60
CA HIS A 17 8.05 18.42 5.39
C HIS A 17 8.26 19.06 6.77
N ALA A 18 9.49 19.50 7.02
CA ALA A 18 9.96 20.47 7.99
C ALA A 18 9.32 20.45 9.41
N GLN A 19 9.23 19.32 10.07
CA GLN A 19 9.01 19.24 11.52
C GLN A 19 10.23 18.57 12.16
N LYS A 20 10.62 19.06 13.34
CA LYS A 20 11.64 18.36 14.14
C LYS A 20 11.04 17.08 14.73
N VAL A 21 10.96 16.05 13.92
CA VAL A 21 10.70 14.70 14.38
C VAL A 21 12.04 14.03 14.62
N THR A 22 12.38 13.76 15.85
CA THR A 22 13.61 13.07 16.21
C THR A 22 13.29 11.62 16.55
N CYS A 23 13.78 10.69 15.76
CA CYS A 23 13.76 9.28 16.13
C CYS A 23 14.78 9.05 17.27
N ILE A 24 14.30 8.69 18.45
CA ILE A 24 15.16 8.41 19.61
C ILE A 24 15.68 6.97 19.52
N ASN A 25 14.82 6.03 19.12
CA ASN A 25 15.18 4.64 18.83
C ASN A 25 14.12 4.01 17.90
N SER A 26 14.23 2.70 17.60
CA SER A 26 13.31 1.98 16.70
C SER A 26 11.84 1.99 17.16
N ASN A 27 11.56 2.41 18.39
CA ASN A 27 10.24 2.34 19.02
C ASN A 27 9.78 3.67 19.62
N GLU A 28 10.58 4.73 19.55
CA GLU A 28 10.26 6.02 20.17
C GLU A 28 10.50 7.17 19.21
N ILE A 29 9.51 8.03 19.06
CA ILE A 29 9.59 9.29 18.32
C ILE A 29 9.29 10.43 19.29
N ALA A 30 10.14 11.45 19.31
CA ALA A 30 9.81 12.73 19.91
C ALA A 30 9.26 13.67 18.84
N VAL A 31 8.09 14.22 19.10
CA VAL A 31 7.45 15.26 18.27
C VAL A 31 7.50 16.57 19.04
N GLU A 32 8.09 17.58 18.44
CA GLU A 32 8.19 18.92 19.02
C GLU A 32 7.22 19.86 18.29
N GLY A 33 6.22 20.37 18.99
CA GLY A 33 5.23 21.31 18.46
C GLY A 33 4.47 21.99 19.58
N ASP A 34 3.93 23.17 19.32
CA ASP A 34 3.19 23.95 20.33
C ASP A 34 1.78 23.39 20.58
N THR A 35 1.17 22.81 19.56
CA THR A 35 -0.17 22.20 19.67
C THR A 35 -0.19 20.85 18.97
N ILE A 36 -0.58 19.80 19.70
CA ILE A 36 -0.76 18.45 19.14
C ILE A 36 -2.25 18.13 19.12
N ILE A 37 -2.75 17.72 17.95
CA ILE A 37 -4.13 17.30 17.73
C ILE A 37 -4.11 15.84 17.27
N TYR A 38 -4.88 14.99 17.94
CA TYR A 38 -5.00 13.57 17.63
C TYR A 38 -6.27 13.31 16.84
N PHE A 39 -6.16 12.46 15.81
CA PHE A 39 -7.28 12.05 14.97
C PHE A 39 -7.40 10.52 14.95
N ASP A 40 -8.63 10.03 14.92
CA ASP A 40 -8.92 8.62 14.65
C ASP A 40 -8.76 8.28 13.15
N ALA A 41 -8.98 7.00 12.80
CA ALA A 41 -8.87 6.54 11.42
C ALA A 41 -9.96 7.11 10.50
N GLU A 42 -11.04 7.62 11.05
CA GLU A 42 -12.13 8.30 10.34
C GLU A 42 -11.94 9.83 10.30
N GLN A 43 -10.74 10.32 10.63
CA GLN A 43 -10.34 11.73 10.64
C GLN A 43 -11.15 12.61 11.65
N ARG A 44 -11.67 12.00 12.70
CA ARG A 44 -12.34 12.73 13.80
C ARG A 44 -11.32 13.05 14.90
N PRO A 45 -11.35 14.26 15.48
CA PRO A 45 -10.46 14.58 16.58
C PRO A 45 -10.80 13.72 17.81
N ILE A 46 -9.78 13.21 18.46
CA ILE A 46 -9.88 12.36 19.66
C ILE A 46 -8.91 12.84 20.74
N THR A 47 -9.08 12.36 21.96
CA THR A 47 -8.15 12.65 23.06
C THR A 47 -6.86 11.87 22.90
N GLU A 48 -5.76 12.36 23.49
CA GLU A 48 -4.49 11.65 23.57
C GLU A 48 -4.66 10.24 24.15
N GLN A 49 -5.47 10.10 25.21
CA GLN A 49 -5.74 8.81 25.84
C GLN A 49 -6.44 7.84 24.88
N ALA A 50 -7.49 8.28 24.18
CA ALA A 50 -8.20 7.45 23.20
C ALA A 50 -7.29 7.04 22.02
N HIS A 51 -6.37 7.93 21.63
CA HIS A 51 -5.36 7.63 20.62
C HIS A 51 -4.39 6.54 21.10
N SER A 52 -3.87 6.67 22.34
CA SER A 52 -2.98 5.68 22.96
C SER A 52 -3.66 4.33 23.11
N ASP A 53 -4.87 4.29 23.64
CA ASP A 53 -5.66 3.06 23.80
C ASP A 53 -5.89 2.36 22.45
N SER A 54 -6.13 3.16 21.39
CA SER A 54 -6.31 2.63 20.04
C SER A 54 -5.03 1.97 19.52
N LEU A 55 -3.86 2.56 19.76
CA LEU A 55 -2.56 2.00 19.35
C LEU A 55 -2.26 0.68 20.06
N GLU A 56 -2.60 0.56 21.35
CA GLU A 56 -2.40 -0.67 22.12
C GLU A 56 -3.18 -1.86 21.54
N THR A 57 -4.26 -1.61 20.79
CA THR A 57 -4.98 -2.67 20.07
C THR A 57 -4.16 -3.33 18.97
N GLY A 58 -3.04 -2.72 18.54
CA GLY A 58 -2.18 -3.18 17.44
C GLY A 58 -2.82 -3.08 16.05
N LYS A 59 -4.02 -2.47 15.94
CA LYS A 59 -4.78 -2.34 14.68
C LYS A 59 -4.38 -1.12 13.85
N TYR A 60 -3.68 -0.16 14.46
CA TYR A 60 -3.38 1.12 13.84
C TYR A 60 -1.88 1.36 13.71
N ILE A 61 -1.53 2.21 12.76
CA ILE A 61 -0.25 2.90 12.62
C ILE A 61 -0.51 4.40 12.75
N ILE A 62 0.56 5.18 12.95
CA ILE A 62 0.48 6.64 13.03
C ILE A 62 0.99 7.25 11.72
N SER A 63 0.30 8.30 11.26
CA SER A 63 0.84 9.28 10.32
C SER A 63 0.87 10.66 10.98
N ILE A 64 1.94 11.42 10.74
CA ILE A 64 2.14 12.75 11.32
C ILE A 64 2.07 13.76 10.18
N LYS A 65 1.25 14.79 10.35
CA LYS A 65 1.09 15.92 9.45
C LYS A 65 1.16 17.21 10.26
N GLY A 66 1.31 18.34 9.61
CA GLY A 66 1.16 19.63 10.25
C GLY A 66 2.19 20.68 9.83
N THR A 67 2.20 21.77 10.54
CA THR A 67 3.11 22.92 10.40
C THR A 67 4.01 23.03 11.62
N ASP A 68 4.91 24.01 11.65
CA ASP A 68 5.79 24.24 12.80
C ASP A 68 5.03 24.55 14.11
N GLU A 69 3.79 25.05 14.02
CA GLU A 69 2.96 25.41 15.17
C GLU A 69 1.97 24.33 15.57
N ILE A 70 1.45 23.55 14.60
CA ILE A 70 0.41 22.53 14.83
C ILE A 70 0.90 21.20 14.29
N THR A 71 0.92 20.20 15.15
CA THR A 71 1.20 18.81 14.78
C THR A 71 -0.09 17.99 14.87
N GLU A 72 -0.49 17.39 13.76
CA GLU A 72 -1.60 16.47 13.69
C GLU A 72 -1.08 15.03 13.69
N ILE A 73 -1.60 14.22 14.62
CA ILE A 73 -1.27 12.79 14.72
C ILE A 73 -2.50 11.98 14.37
N HIS A 74 -2.46 11.31 13.23
CA HIS A 74 -3.58 10.54 12.70
C HIS A 74 -3.37 9.05 12.89
N LEU A 75 -4.40 8.36 13.39
CA LEU A 75 -4.47 6.91 13.31
C LEU A 75 -4.82 6.48 11.89
N THR A 76 -4.14 5.44 11.42
CA THR A 76 -4.48 4.78 10.15
C THR A 76 -4.53 3.28 10.42
N TYR A 77 -5.48 2.58 9.85
CA TYR A 77 -5.55 1.12 10.02
C TYR A 77 -4.27 0.47 9.50
N LYS A 78 -3.62 -0.32 10.35
CA LYS A 78 -2.40 -1.08 10.01
C LYS A 78 -2.65 -2.06 8.86
N HIS A 79 -3.85 -2.62 8.85
CA HIS A 79 -4.36 -3.40 7.75
C HIS A 79 -5.63 -2.71 7.27
N PRO A 80 -5.64 -2.14 6.06
CA PRO A 80 -6.86 -1.62 5.50
C PRO A 80 -7.91 -2.72 5.55
N LYS A 81 -9.18 -2.34 5.76
CA LYS A 81 -10.31 -3.28 5.74
C LYS A 81 -10.54 -3.79 4.30
N LEU A 82 -9.49 -4.32 3.66
CA LEU A 82 -9.56 -4.82 2.29
C LEU A 82 -10.63 -5.90 2.14
N GLU A 83 -10.94 -6.63 3.22
CA GLU A 83 -12.04 -7.58 3.26
C GLU A 83 -13.39 -6.93 2.93
N THR A 84 -13.57 -5.65 3.26
CA THR A 84 -14.79 -4.89 2.94
C THR A 84 -14.91 -4.53 1.46
N LEU A 85 -13.84 -4.73 0.69
CA LEU A 85 -13.82 -4.50 -0.75
C LEU A 85 -14.31 -5.72 -1.53
N ILE A 86 -14.28 -6.92 -0.95
CA ILE A 86 -14.71 -8.14 -1.62
C ILE A 86 -16.18 -8.00 -2.05
N GLY A 87 -16.45 -8.32 -3.31
CA GLY A 87 -17.75 -8.16 -3.95
C GLY A 87 -18.03 -6.78 -4.52
N LYS A 88 -17.19 -5.77 -4.24
CA LYS A 88 -17.33 -4.45 -4.86
C LYS A 88 -16.67 -4.39 -6.24
N MET A 89 -17.11 -3.45 -7.05
CA MET A 89 -16.49 -3.17 -8.35
C MET A 89 -15.18 -2.41 -8.15
N PHE A 90 -14.11 -2.88 -8.77
CA PHE A 90 -12.87 -2.11 -8.88
C PHE A 90 -13.11 -0.88 -9.78
N PRO A 91 -12.64 0.31 -9.40
CA PRO A 91 -12.85 1.54 -10.16
C PRO A 91 -12.37 1.44 -11.61
N GLN A 92 -13.12 2.04 -12.53
CA GLN A 92 -12.69 2.12 -13.93
C GLN A 92 -11.80 3.34 -14.12
N ILE A 93 -10.52 3.11 -14.29
CA ILE A 93 -9.52 4.16 -14.42
C ILE A 93 -8.71 3.95 -15.69
N LYS A 94 -8.33 5.05 -16.34
CA LYS A 94 -7.42 5.01 -17.48
C LYS A 94 -5.99 4.81 -16.98
N LEU A 95 -5.48 3.63 -17.19
CA LEU A 95 -4.11 3.26 -16.84
C LEU A 95 -3.23 3.23 -18.07
N THR A 96 -1.96 3.57 -17.90
CA THR A 96 -0.95 3.59 -18.96
C THR A 96 0.32 2.91 -18.45
N ASP A 97 0.85 1.97 -19.19
CA ASP A 97 2.10 1.28 -18.84
C ASP A 97 3.34 2.17 -19.03
N MET A 98 4.51 1.64 -18.67
CA MET A 98 5.81 2.32 -18.83
C MET A 98 6.14 2.67 -20.29
N SER A 99 5.51 2.02 -21.27
CA SER A 99 5.64 2.27 -22.71
C SER A 99 4.58 3.22 -23.24
N ARG A 100 3.74 3.79 -22.35
CA ARG A 100 2.61 4.66 -22.68
C ARG A 100 1.48 3.99 -23.45
N LYS A 101 1.37 2.66 -23.35
CA LYS A 101 0.23 1.91 -23.88
C LYS A 101 -0.90 1.86 -22.86
N SER A 102 -2.13 1.96 -23.33
CA SER A 102 -3.31 1.80 -22.46
C SER A 102 -3.37 0.40 -21.87
N VAL A 103 -3.62 0.31 -20.58
CA VAL A 103 -3.76 -0.94 -19.83
C VAL A 103 -5.24 -1.16 -19.52
N LYS A 104 -5.79 -2.26 -20.01
CA LYS A 104 -7.15 -2.70 -19.68
C LYS A 104 -7.08 -3.74 -18.57
N MET A 105 -8.02 -3.73 -17.65
CA MET A 105 -8.07 -4.64 -16.50
C MET A 105 -8.96 -5.87 -16.73
N ASP A 106 -9.75 -5.88 -17.80
CA ASP A 106 -10.75 -6.88 -18.13
C ASP A 106 -10.33 -7.85 -19.27
N GLU A 107 -9.02 -7.91 -19.56
CA GLU A 107 -8.47 -8.77 -20.63
C GLU A 107 -8.17 -10.21 -20.18
N SER A 108 -8.29 -10.52 -18.88
CA SER A 108 -8.03 -11.84 -18.30
C SER A 108 -9.14 -12.24 -17.36
N ASP A 109 -9.34 -13.54 -17.18
CA ASP A 109 -10.34 -14.05 -16.22
C ASP A 109 -10.04 -13.63 -14.78
N ILE A 110 -8.74 -13.52 -14.45
CA ILE A 110 -8.25 -13.04 -13.15
C ILE A 110 -7.15 -12.00 -13.40
N THR A 111 -7.27 -10.86 -12.73
CA THR A 111 -6.20 -9.85 -12.69
C THR A 111 -5.81 -9.58 -11.24
N VAL A 112 -4.51 -9.63 -10.96
CA VAL A 112 -3.91 -9.23 -9.69
C VAL A 112 -3.37 -7.82 -9.85
N ILE A 113 -3.83 -6.91 -9.02
CA ILE A 113 -3.40 -5.52 -8.99
C ILE A 113 -2.56 -5.33 -7.74
N CYS A 114 -1.26 -5.10 -7.92
CA CYS A 114 -0.30 -4.93 -6.84
C CYS A 114 0.00 -3.44 -6.66
N PHE A 115 -0.29 -2.89 -5.50
CA PHE A 115 0.05 -1.51 -5.14
C PHE A 115 1.40 -1.48 -4.46
N TRP A 116 2.30 -0.62 -4.96
CA TRP A 116 3.67 -0.57 -4.49
C TRP A 116 4.30 0.83 -4.66
N ASN A 117 5.48 1.06 -4.06
CA ASN A 117 6.31 2.22 -4.35
C ASN A 117 7.81 1.86 -4.36
N ARG A 118 8.64 2.73 -4.93
CA ARG A 118 10.09 2.51 -5.10
C ARG A 118 10.88 2.39 -3.80
N HIS A 119 10.36 2.89 -2.69
CA HIS A 119 11.01 2.83 -1.38
C HIS A 119 10.61 1.58 -0.58
N CYS A 120 9.61 0.86 -1.04
CA CYS A 120 9.08 -0.34 -0.39
C CYS A 120 9.91 -1.59 -0.78
N ARG A 121 10.90 -1.92 0.02
CA ARG A 121 11.73 -3.14 -0.20
C ARG A 121 10.91 -4.44 -0.24
N PRO A 122 9.92 -4.66 0.65
CA PRO A 122 9.04 -5.82 0.54
C PRO A 122 8.31 -5.89 -0.79
N CYS A 123 7.83 -4.76 -1.33
CA CYS A 123 7.15 -4.70 -2.61
C CYS A 123 8.05 -5.17 -3.77
N ILE A 124 9.30 -4.69 -3.79
CA ILE A 124 10.25 -5.08 -4.83
C ILE A 124 10.49 -6.60 -4.82
N ARG A 125 10.62 -7.19 -3.64
CA ARG A 125 10.76 -8.66 -3.49
C ARG A 125 9.51 -9.39 -3.98
N GLU A 126 8.33 -8.93 -3.59
CA GLU A 126 7.06 -9.52 -4.01
C GLU A 126 6.88 -9.44 -5.52
N LEU A 127 7.05 -8.26 -6.13
CA LEU A 127 6.92 -8.09 -7.59
C LEU A 127 7.92 -8.96 -8.37
N THR A 128 9.14 -9.12 -7.84
CA THR A 128 10.12 -10.02 -8.47
C THR A 128 9.66 -11.48 -8.40
N ALA A 129 9.09 -11.91 -7.27
CA ALA A 129 8.52 -13.24 -7.14
C ALA A 129 7.28 -13.43 -8.05
N LEU A 130 6.40 -12.43 -8.13
CA LEU A 130 5.21 -12.45 -9.00
C LEU A 130 5.59 -12.46 -10.49
N ASN A 131 6.67 -11.80 -10.88
CA ASN A 131 7.16 -11.85 -12.25
C ASN A 131 7.59 -13.27 -12.67
N ILE A 132 8.21 -14.02 -11.75
CA ILE A 132 8.55 -15.44 -11.98
C ILE A 132 7.27 -16.28 -12.01
N LEU A 133 6.39 -16.06 -11.04
CA LEU A 133 5.13 -16.79 -10.92
C LEU A 133 4.23 -16.63 -12.14
N ALA A 134 4.24 -15.47 -12.78
CA ALA A 134 3.43 -15.19 -13.96
C ALA A 134 3.69 -16.17 -15.11
N GLU A 135 4.87 -16.78 -15.18
CA GLU A 135 5.21 -17.81 -16.16
C GLU A 135 4.40 -19.09 -15.95
N ASP A 136 4.12 -19.44 -14.68
CA ASP A 136 3.32 -20.63 -14.31
C ASP A 136 1.81 -20.39 -14.43
N TYR A 137 1.37 -19.12 -14.47
CA TYR A 137 -0.04 -18.72 -14.51
C TYR A 137 -0.36 -17.80 -15.70
N PRO A 138 -0.24 -18.28 -16.96
CA PRO A 138 -0.42 -17.44 -18.16
C PRO A 138 -1.83 -16.85 -18.30
N ASN A 139 -2.83 -17.42 -17.61
CA ASN A 139 -4.20 -16.92 -17.61
C ASN A 139 -4.47 -15.86 -16.53
N ILE A 140 -3.49 -15.59 -15.68
CA ILE A 140 -3.56 -14.54 -14.65
C ILE A 140 -2.73 -13.36 -15.08
N ARG A 141 -3.34 -12.18 -15.09
CA ARG A 141 -2.63 -10.95 -15.38
C ARG A 141 -2.15 -10.30 -14.08
N PHE A 142 -0.90 -9.84 -14.08
CA PHE A 142 -0.33 -9.10 -12.97
C PHE A 142 -0.07 -7.65 -13.39
N ILE A 143 -0.65 -6.70 -12.66
CA ILE A 143 -0.50 -5.25 -12.88
C ILE A 143 0.09 -4.64 -11.61
N ALA A 144 1.23 -3.99 -11.74
CA ALA A 144 1.92 -3.32 -10.63
C ALA A 144 1.69 -1.80 -10.72
N LEU A 145 0.82 -1.27 -9.85
CA LEU A 145 0.49 0.16 -9.78
C LEU A 145 1.41 0.88 -8.80
N THR A 146 1.98 2.02 -9.22
CA THR A 146 2.79 2.87 -8.34
C THR A 146 2.50 4.36 -8.57
N PRO A 147 2.47 5.18 -7.49
CA PRO A 147 2.41 6.63 -7.60
C PRO A 147 3.72 7.24 -8.12
N ASP A 148 4.81 6.46 -8.11
CA ASP A 148 6.11 6.91 -8.62
C ASP A 148 6.03 7.20 -10.12
N SER A 149 6.75 8.23 -10.56
CA SER A 149 6.79 8.59 -11.97
C SER A 149 7.51 7.52 -12.82
N ASN A 150 7.16 7.45 -14.10
CA ASN A 150 7.81 6.54 -15.05
C ASN A 150 9.36 6.68 -15.03
N GLY A 151 9.87 7.92 -14.90
CA GLY A 151 11.31 8.16 -14.82
C GLY A 151 11.94 7.58 -13.55
N GLU A 152 11.25 7.64 -12.42
CA GLU A 152 11.72 7.10 -11.15
C GLU A 152 11.72 5.57 -11.16
N VAL A 153 10.67 4.97 -11.70
CA VAL A 153 10.58 3.51 -11.86
C VAL A 153 11.71 3.00 -12.77
N LYS A 154 11.95 3.64 -13.92
CA LYS A 154 13.06 3.28 -14.82
C LYS A 154 14.42 3.35 -14.13
N ARG A 155 14.68 4.43 -13.36
CA ARG A 155 15.94 4.56 -12.60
C ARG A 155 16.08 3.46 -11.54
N LEU A 156 15.01 3.11 -10.84
CA LEU A 156 15.02 2.01 -9.88
C LEU A 156 15.34 0.68 -10.56
N MET A 157 14.60 0.34 -11.62
CA MET A 157 14.79 -0.90 -12.36
C MET A 157 16.21 -1.02 -12.92
N GLY A 158 16.75 0.06 -13.51
CA GLY A 158 18.13 0.09 -14.00
C GLY A 158 19.16 -0.11 -12.89
N ARG A 159 19.01 0.58 -11.76
CA ARG A 159 19.93 0.48 -10.62
C ARG A 159 19.95 -0.89 -9.97
N LEU A 160 18.79 -1.55 -9.89
CA LEU A 160 18.66 -2.88 -9.27
C LEU A 160 18.67 -4.03 -10.28
N HIS A 161 18.90 -3.74 -11.57
CA HIS A 161 18.89 -4.71 -12.67
C HIS A 161 17.60 -5.56 -12.71
N LEU A 162 16.45 -4.93 -12.40
CA LEU A 162 15.15 -5.60 -12.39
C LEU A 162 14.64 -5.82 -13.82
N LYS A 163 14.23 -7.06 -14.11
CA LYS A 163 13.60 -7.46 -15.36
C LYS A 163 12.20 -8.01 -15.05
N TRP A 164 11.21 -7.12 -15.05
CA TRP A 164 9.81 -7.48 -14.84
C TRP A 164 9.08 -7.53 -16.18
N GLU A 165 9.31 -8.64 -16.93
CA GLU A 165 8.82 -8.84 -18.29
C GLU A 165 7.41 -9.46 -18.32
N ASN A 166 7.05 -10.19 -17.27
CA ASN A 166 5.79 -10.92 -17.17
C ASN A 166 4.72 -10.19 -16.36
N ILE A 167 5.04 -9.01 -15.81
CA ILE A 167 4.08 -8.14 -15.12
C ILE A 167 3.99 -6.79 -15.81
N THR A 168 2.80 -6.20 -15.82
CA THR A 168 2.57 -4.87 -16.39
C THR A 168 2.80 -3.80 -15.33
N VAL A 169 3.85 -3.01 -15.45
CA VAL A 169 4.11 -1.89 -14.53
C VAL A 169 3.40 -0.64 -15.01
N VAL A 170 2.62 -0.04 -14.13
CA VAL A 170 1.83 1.17 -14.37
C VAL A 170 2.29 2.25 -13.39
N PRO A 171 3.10 3.21 -13.85
CA PRO A 171 3.54 4.37 -13.08
C PRO A 171 2.46 5.47 -13.07
N ASP A 172 2.74 6.53 -12.30
CA ASP A 172 1.97 7.78 -12.30
C ASP A 172 0.47 7.58 -11.97
N TYR A 173 0.08 6.49 -11.28
CA TYR A 173 -1.28 6.42 -10.81
C TYR A 173 -1.47 7.47 -9.70
N ARG A 174 -2.61 8.16 -9.72
CA ARG A 174 -2.91 9.19 -8.74
C ARG A 174 -3.71 8.62 -7.58
N ASP A 175 -3.72 9.36 -6.47
CA ASP A 175 -4.30 9.01 -5.16
C ASP A 175 -5.83 8.72 -5.18
N GLU A 176 -6.46 8.75 -6.36
CA GLU A 176 -7.88 8.40 -6.56
C GLU A 176 -8.24 6.99 -6.06
N PHE A 177 -7.25 6.11 -5.91
CA PHE A 177 -7.43 4.78 -5.35
C PHE A 177 -7.38 4.75 -3.83
N ASP A 178 -6.58 5.61 -3.22
CA ASP A 178 -6.33 5.56 -1.78
C ASP A 178 -7.61 5.82 -1.00
N ASP A 179 -8.44 6.78 -1.44
CA ASP A 179 -9.72 7.09 -0.79
C ASP A 179 -10.82 6.05 -1.11
N THR A 180 -10.82 5.49 -2.32
CA THR A 180 -11.87 4.53 -2.75
C THR A 180 -11.58 3.10 -2.28
N LEU A 181 -10.31 2.70 -2.31
CA LEU A 181 -9.87 1.34 -1.99
C LEU A 181 -9.19 1.23 -0.63
N HIS A 182 -8.98 2.36 0.04
CA HIS A 182 -8.28 2.43 1.34
C HIS A 182 -6.90 1.74 1.31
N ILE A 183 -6.13 2.00 0.24
CA ILE A 183 -4.78 1.45 0.05
C ILE A 183 -3.76 2.39 0.70
N TYR A 184 -3.51 2.22 1.98
CA TYR A 184 -2.56 3.04 2.75
C TYR A 184 -1.27 2.32 3.11
N VAL A 185 -1.20 1.02 2.85
CA VAL A 185 -0.04 0.17 3.18
C VAL A 185 0.46 -0.54 1.93
N TYR A 186 1.79 -0.59 1.77
CA TYR A 186 2.45 -1.28 0.66
C TYR A 186 3.32 -2.45 1.16
N PRO A 187 3.34 -3.58 0.44
CA PRO A 187 2.49 -3.90 -0.68
C PRO A 187 1.06 -4.22 -0.25
N SER A 188 0.10 -3.89 -1.11
CA SER A 188 -1.28 -4.36 -1.04
C SER A 188 -1.68 -4.94 -2.38
N ASN A 189 -2.44 -6.03 -2.36
CA ASN A 189 -2.88 -6.68 -3.58
C ASN A 189 -4.39 -6.79 -3.61
N VAL A 190 -5.00 -6.53 -4.76
CA VAL A 190 -6.41 -6.72 -5.04
C VAL A 190 -6.54 -7.69 -6.20
N ILE A 191 -7.38 -8.71 -6.05
CA ILE A 191 -7.66 -9.71 -7.10
C ILE A 191 -9.04 -9.40 -7.66
N ILE A 192 -9.13 -9.18 -8.96
CA ILE A 192 -10.38 -8.93 -9.66
C ILE A 192 -10.66 -10.00 -10.72
N ASP A 193 -11.94 -10.22 -10.98
CA ASP A 193 -12.39 -11.02 -12.13
C ASP A 193 -12.51 -10.15 -13.41
N LYS A 194 -12.88 -10.78 -14.53
CA LYS A 194 -13.12 -10.12 -15.81
C LYS A 194 -14.21 -9.05 -15.79
N ASN A 195 -15.10 -9.07 -14.82
CA ASN A 195 -16.13 -8.06 -14.61
C ASN A 195 -15.65 -6.95 -13.67
N ARG A 196 -14.37 -6.99 -13.27
CA ARG A 196 -13.74 -6.09 -12.29
C ARG A 196 -14.35 -6.19 -10.88
N VAL A 197 -15.03 -7.29 -10.55
CA VAL A 197 -15.48 -7.53 -9.19
C VAL A 197 -14.30 -8.01 -8.35
N ILE A 198 -14.10 -7.39 -7.20
CA ILE A 198 -13.02 -7.75 -6.27
C ILE A 198 -13.34 -9.09 -5.62
N GLN A 199 -12.50 -10.07 -5.87
CA GLN A 199 -12.64 -11.46 -5.40
C GLN A 199 -11.73 -11.75 -4.20
N GLY A 200 -10.73 -10.92 -3.97
CA GLY A 200 -9.80 -11.07 -2.85
C GLY A 200 -8.90 -9.86 -2.71
N ALA A 201 -8.29 -9.75 -1.52
CA ALA A 201 -7.29 -8.74 -1.25
C ALA A 201 -6.32 -9.23 -0.18
N THR A 202 -5.06 -8.79 -0.27
CA THR A 202 -4.01 -9.10 0.71
C THR A 202 -3.19 -7.87 1.05
N VAL A 203 -2.63 -7.83 2.25
CA VAL A 203 -1.74 -6.77 2.73
C VAL A 203 -0.44 -7.38 3.20
N GLY A 204 0.66 -6.68 2.90
CA GLY A 204 2.00 -7.14 3.23
C GLY A 204 2.58 -8.10 2.19
N GLY A 205 3.90 -8.25 2.22
CA GLY A 205 4.66 -9.02 1.22
C GLY A 205 4.65 -10.54 1.43
N ASP A 206 3.57 -11.13 1.97
CA ASP A 206 3.43 -12.58 2.04
C ASP A 206 2.81 -13.13 0.76
N THR A 207 3.66 -13.41 -0.21
CA THR A 207 3.29 -14.01 -1.50
C THR A 207 2.51 -15.32 -1.35
N ARG A 208 2.70 -16.06 -0.25
CA ARG A 208 1.96 -17.32 0.02
C ARG A 208 0.47 -17.07 0.27
N GLN A 209 0.12 -15.96 0.92
CA GLN A 209 -1.28 -15.60 1.12
C GLN A 209 -1.95 -15.26 -0.21
N LEU A 210 -1.25 -14.52 -1.06
CA LEU A 210 -1.72 -14.20 -2.40
C LEU A 210 -1.90 -15.47 -3.23
N LEU A 211 -0.91 -16.37 -3.24
CA LEU A 211 -0.98 -17.66 -3.94
C LEU A 211 -2.20 -18.50 -3.51
N ARG A 212 -2.41 -18.68 -2.21
CA ARG A 212 -3.59 -19.42 -1.70
C ARG A 212 -4.91 -18.80 -2.17
N SER A 213 -4.96 -17.48 -2.31
CA SER A 213 -6.14 -16.80 -2.84
C SER A 213 -6.32 -17.05 -4.32
N LEU A 214 -5.25 -17.04 -5.10
CA LEU A 214 -5.28 -17.34 -6.54
C LEU A 214 -5.64 -18.80 -6.81
N GLU A 215 -5.07 -19.76 -6.08
CA GLU A 215 -5.39 -21.19 -6.20
C GLU A 215 -6.87 -21.45 -5.95
N ARG A 216 -7.45 -20.80 -4.94
CA ARG A 216 -8.88 -20.90 -4.63
C ARG A 216 -9.77 -20.35 -5.74
N LEU A 217 -9.37 -19.24 -6.37
CA LEU A 217 -10.15 -18.57 -7.40
C LEU A 217 -9.98 -19.21 -8.78
N SER A 218 -8.79 -19.70 -9.11
CA SER A 218 -8.50 -20.33 -10.40
C SER A 218 -8.97 -21.79 -10.49
N GLY A 219 -9.37 -22.40 -9.39
CA GLY A 219 -9.72 -23.82 -9.34
C GLY A 219 -8.55 -24.77 -9.69
N THR A 220 -7.35 -24.24 -9.79
CA THR A 220 -6.16 -24.97 -10.22
C THR A 220 -5.34 -25.37 -9.01
N PHE A 221 -5.71 -26.48 -8.37
CA PHE A 221 -4.75 -27.18 -7.54
C PHE A 221 -3.76 -27.87 -8.48
N LYS A 222 -2.54 -27.36 -8.61
CA LYS A 222 -1.45 -28.20 -9.08
C LYS A 222 -1.27 -29.31 -8.04
N LYS A 223 -1.60 -30.54 -8.43
CA LYS A 223 -1.18 -31.76 -7.73
C LYS A 223 0.33 -31.88 -7.74
#